data_389af0f80944f7cba1793a36600092cb
#
_entry.id   389af0f80944f7cba1793a36600092cb
#
_cell.length_a   1.000
_cell.length_b   1.000
_cell.length_c   1.000
_cell.angle_alpha   90.00
_cell.angle_beta   90.00
_cell.angle_gamma   90.00
#
_symmetry.space_group_name_H-M   'P 1'
#
loop_
_entity.id
_entity.type
_entity.pdbx_description
1 polymer ?
#
loop_
_entity_poly.entity_id
_entity_poly.type
_entity_poly.pdbx_seq_one_letter_code
_entity_poly.pdbx_strand_id
1 'polypeptide(L)'
;SFEILGHIKYLASDNLKGRLPGTQGSKLAIDYISKHWEAQGIEPAGTKGYKQSFSFINSVSLGQRNMLRIRNSRKRYIVEKDFIPIGSSGNGNVNEDV
;
A
#
# COMPACT_ATOMS: atom_id res chain seq x y z
N SER A 1 32.66 -5.03 -1.42
CA SER A 1 33.27 -3.95 -0.68
C SER A 1 32.57 -3.69 0.64
N PHE A 2 33.26 -3.14 1.60
CA PHE A 2 32.70 -2.85 2.93
C PHE A 2 31.64 -1.78 2.92
N GLU A 3 31.72 -0.80 2.04
CA GLU A 3 30.69 0.24 1.89
C GLU A 3 29.37 -0.32 1.43
N ILE A 4 29.37 -1.14 0.39
CA ILE A 4 28.16 -1.78 -0.13
C ILE A 4 27.52 -2.66 0.93
N LEU A 5 28.32 -3.46 1.63
CA LEU A 5 27.83 -4.32 2.70
C LEU A 5 27.22 -3.51 3.85
N GLY A 6 27.81 -2.38 4.21
CA GLY A 6 27.27 -1.46 5.21
C GLY A 6 25.89 -0.91 4.83
N HIS A 7 25.74 -0.49 3.57
CA HIS A 7 24.45 -0.02 3.05
C HIS A 7 23.38 -1.13 3.09
N ILE A 8 23.73 -2.33 2.68
CA ILE A 8 22.82 -3.48 2.70
C ILE A 8 22.41 -3.82 4.12
N LYS A 9 23.34 -3.88 5.06
CA LYS A 9 23.07 -4.18 6.47
C LYS A 9 22.12 -3.18 7.10
N TYR A 10 22.31 -1.89 6.85
CA TYR A 10 21.43 -0.86 7.38
C TYR A 10 20.05 -0.91 6.76
N LEU A 11 19.96 -0.91 5.42
CA LEU A 11 18.69 -0.89 4.71
C LEU A 11 17.87 -2.17 4.90
N ALA A 12 18.50 -3.29 5.20
CA ALA A 12 17.83 -4.56 5.48
C ALA A 12 17.63 -4.81 6.98
N SER A 13 17.97 -3.85 7.85
CA SER A 13 17.88 -4.05 9.30
C SER A 13 16.42 -4.07 9.78
N ASP A 14 16.19 -4.77 10.88
CA ASP A 14 14.87 -4.86 11.53
C ASP A 14 14.38 -3.51 12.05
N ASN A 15 15.26 -2.56 12.28
CA ASN A 15 14.90 -1.20 12.69
C ASN A 15 14.04 -0.47 11.66
N LEU A 16 14.15 -0.82 10.39
CA LEU A 16 13.36 -0.25 9.30
C LEU A 16 12.03 -0.97 9.08
N LYS A 17 11.79 -2.09 9.78
CA LYS A 17 10.52 -2.84 9.78
C LYS A 17 9.96 -3.09 8.37
N GLY A 18 10.85 -3.51 7.44
CA GLY A 18 10.47 -3.81 6.06
C GLY A 18 10.26 -2.61 5.14
N ARG A 19 10.37 -1.40 5.63
CA ARG A 19 10.32 -0.16 4.82
C ARG A 19 9.02 0.01 4.01
N LEU A 20 7.89 -0.41 4.54
CA LEU A 20 6.60 -0.21 3.88
C LEU A 20 6.37 1.30 3.63
N PRO A 21 6.01 1.72 2.41
CA PRO A 21 5.74 3.13 2.12
C PRO A 21 4.73 3.75 3.09
N GLY A 22 4.98 4.98 3.53
CA GLY A 22 4.16 5.67 4.52
C GLY A 22 4.48 5.36 5.98
N THR A 23 5.41 4.44 6.25
CA THR A 23 5.82 4.10 7.62
C THR A 23 7.11 4.81 8.03
N GLN A 24 7.42 4.76 9.33
CA GLN A 24 8.66 5.31 9.86
C GLN A 24 9.90 4.60 9.28
N GLY A 25 9.82 3.29 9.04
CA GLY A 25 10.90 2.53 8.42
C GLY A 25 11.23 3.01 7.00
N SER A 26 10.21 3.30 6.21
CA SER A 26 10.38 3.90 4.89
C SER A 26 11.03 5.28 4.97
N LYS A 27 10.59 6.11 5.92
CA LYS A 27 11.16 7.44 6.15
C LYS A 27 12.64 7.40 6.48
N LEU A 28 13.03 6.50 7.37
CA LEU A 28 14.43 6.29 7.75
C LEU A 28 15.29 5.85 6.56
N ALA A 29 14.76 4.96 5.72
CA ALA A 29 15.46 4.51 4.51
C ALA A 29 15.65 5.66 3.52
N ILE A 30 14.61 6.46 3.27
CA ILE A 30 14.65 7.62 2.38
C ILE A 30 15.66 8.65 2.87
N ASP A 31 15.66 8.96 4.15
CA ASP A 31 16.60 9.93 4.74
C ASP A 31 18.05 9.43 4.65
N TYR A 32 18.28 8.15 4.88
CA TYR A 32 19.59 7.53 4.73
C TYR A 32 20.12 7.66 3.30
N ILE A 33 19.32 7.29 2.31
CA ILE A 33 19.69 7.39 0.88
C ILE A 33 19.92 8.84 0.48
N SER A 34 19.05 9.76 0.89
CA SER A 34 19.16 11.19 0.57
C SER A 34 20.46 11.79 1.10
N LYS A 35 20.84 11.46 2.33
CA LYS A 35 22.09 11.92 2.94
C LYS A 35 23.34 11.42 2.19
N HIS A 36 23.32 10.18 1.74
CA HIS A 36 24.43 9.62 0.97
C HIS A 36 24.55 10.30 -0.40
N TRP A 37 23.47 10.56 -1.08
CA TRP A 37 23.47 11.26 -2.35
C TRP A 37 23.96 12.70 -2.21
N GLU A 38 23.51 13.39 -1.18
CA GLU A 38 23.98 14.73 -0.86
C GLU A 38 25.48 14.76 -0.61
N ALA A 39 26.00 13.81 0.16
CA ALA A 39 27.44 13.69 0.43
C ALA A 39 28.26 13.38 -0.82
N GLN A 40 27.68 12.72 -1.83
CA GLN A 40 28.33 12.43 -3.12
C GLN A 40 28.20 13.58 -4.13
N GLY A 41 27.51 14.66 -3.79
CA GLY A 41 27.32 15.80 -4.67
C GLY A 41 26.33 15.58 -5.81
N ILE A 42 25.45 14.60 -5.69
CA ILE A 42 24.39 14.33 -6.67
C ILE A 42 23.33 15.43 -6.56
N GLU A 43 22.95 16.02 -7.70
CA GLU A 43 21.93 17.05 -7.73
C GLU A 43 20.53 16.45 -7.49
N PRO A 44 19.69 17.12 -6.66
CA PRO A 44 18.31 16.65 -6.43
C PRO A 44 17.44 16.86 -7.67
N ALA A 45 16.62 15.88 -8.00
CA ALA A 45 15.71 15.91 -9.14
C ALA A 45 14.26 15.54 -8.77
N GLY A 46 13.97 15.41 -7.49
CA GLY A 46 12.61 15.16 -6.99
C GLY A 46 11.79 16.43 -6.82
N THR A 47 10.52 16.28 -6.48
CA THR A 47 9.63 17.43 -6.20
C THR A 47 9.98 18.13 -4.89
N LYS A 48 10.63 17.42 -3.96
CA LYS A 48 11.14 17.97 -2.69
C LYS A 48 12.57 17.49 -2.47
N GLY A 49 13.53 18.13 -3.15
CA GLY A 49 14.93 17.71 -3.11
C GLY A 49 15.14 16.35 -3.77
N TYR A 50 15.58 15.36 -3.02
CA TYR A 50 15.76 13.99 -3.52
C TYR A 50 14.48 13.14 -3.45
N LYS A 51 13.38 13.71 -2.97
CA LYS A 51 12.13 13.00 -2.72
C LYS A 51 11.08 13.37 -3.73
N GLN A 52 10.31 12.40 -4.17
CA GLN A 52 9.13 12.60 -5.00
C GLN A 52 7.91 12.01 -4.29
N SER A 53 6.92 12.85 -4.00
CA SER A 53 5.70 12.43 -3.33
C SER A 53 4.74 11.76 -4.31
N PHE A 54 4.09 10.70 -3.89
CA PHE A 54 3.06 10.02 -4.65
C PHE A 54 2.01 9.44 -3.70
N SER A 55 0.82 9.18 -4.25
CA SER A 55 -0.26 8.52 -3.53
C SER A 55 -0.40 7.08 -3.97
N PHE A 56 -0.78 6.20 -3.05
CA PHE A 56 -1.02 4.80 -3.35
C PHE A 56 -2.12 4.24 -2.43
N ILE A 57 -2.76 3.16 -2.89
CA ILE A 57 -3.75 2.44 -2.08
C ILE A 57 -2.99 1.44 -1.21
N ASN A 58 -3.03 1.63 0.12
CA ASN A 58 -2.33 0.74 1.05
C ASN A 58 -3.21 -0.38 1.61
N SER A 59 -4.52 -0.26 1.51
CA SER A 59 -5.46 -1.29 1.94
C SER A 59 -6.81 -1.14 1.23
N VAL A 60 -7.54 -2.24 1.18
CA VAL A 60 -8.91 -2.29 0.66
C VAL A 60 -9.78 -2.93 1.74
N SER A 61 -10.93 -2.35 2.00
CA SER A 61 -11.90 -2.87 2.95
C SER A 61 -13.28 -3.01 2.32
N LEU A 62 -14.12 -3.85 2.92
CA LEU A 62 -15.51 -4.00 2.48
C LEU A 62 -16.29 -2.72 2.75
N GLY A 63 -17.04 -2.25 1.75
CA GLY A 63 -17.96 -1.14 1.92
C GLY A 63 -19.17 -1.54 2.77
N GLN A 64 -19.89 -0.54 3.25
CA GLN A 64 -21.05 -0.76 4.12
C GLN A 64 -22.34 -1.13 3.37
N ARG A 65 -22.37 -0.91 2.05
CA ARG A 65 -23.56 -1.09 1.22
C ARG A 65 -23.51 -2.30 0.29
N ASN A 66 -22.74 -3.33 0.68
CA ASN A 66 -22.75 -4.58 -0.05
C ASN A 66 -24.07 -5.32 0.16
N MET A 67 -24.70 -5.76 -0.91
CA MET A 67 -25.98 -6.42 -0.87
C MET A 67 -26.05 -7.52 -1.94
N LEU A 68 -26.58 -8.67 -1.55
CA LEU A 68 -26.94 -9.76 -2.46
C LEU A 68 -28.43 -10.08 -2.24
N ARG A 69 -29.21 -10.12 -3.32
CA ARG A 69 -30.62 -10.41 -3.28
C ARG A 69 -31.06 -11.23 -4.50
N ILE A 70 -31.89 -12.22 -4.26
CA ILE A 70 -32.53 -12.99 -5.33
C ILE A 70 -33.92 -12.39 -5.58
N ARG A 71 -34.23 -12.13 -6.85
CA ARG A 71 -35.54 -11.62 -7.26
C ARG A 71 -36.63 -12.58 -6.79
N ASN A 72 -37.77 -12.04 -6.33
CA ASN A 72 -38.91 -12.79 -5.81
C ASN A 72 -38.63 -13.58 -4.51
N SER A 73 -37.51 -13.36 -3.87
CA SER A 73 -37.17 -13.93 -2.55
C SER A 73 -37.24 -12.87 -1.47
N ARG A 74 -37.81 -13.21 -0.31
CA ARG A 74 -37.81 -12.35 0.89
C ARG A 74 -36.54 -12.50 1.73
N LYS A 75 -35.70 -13.48 1.41
CA LYS A 75 -34.48 -13.73 2.17
C LYS A 75 -33.45 -12.63 1.89
N ARG A 76 -32.85 -12.11 2.93
CA ARG A 76 -31.69 -11.22 2.89
C ARG A 76 -30.42 -11.99 3.14
N TYR A 77 -29.45 -11.84 2.26
CA TYR A 77 -28.11 -12.39 2.46
C TYR A 77 -27.24 -11.33 3.10
N ILE A 78 -26.52 -11.71 4.13
CA ILE A 78 -25.74 -10.79 4.97
C ILE A 78 -24.26 -10.95 4.64
N VAL A 79 -23.57 -9.83 4.40
CA VAL A 79 -22.12 -9.78 4.18
C VAL A 79 -21.39 -10.41 5.38
N GLU A 80 -20.35 -11.17 5.09
CA GLU A 80 -19.52 -11.92 6.04
C GLU A 80 -20.21 -13.12 6.69
N LYS A 81 -21.52 -13.21 6.61
CA LYS A 81 -22.29 -14.35 7.12
C LYS A 81 -22.70 -15.32 6.02
N ASP A 82 -23.32 -14.80 4.96
CA ASP A 82 -23.84 -15.58 3.85
C ASP A 82 -22.98 -15.46 2.58
N PHE A 83 -22.28 -14.35 2.42
CA PHE A 83 -21.37 -14.11 1.29
C PHE A 83 -20.27 -13.12 1.67
N ILE A 84 -19.15 -13.18 0.94
CA ILE A 84 -18.03 -12.25 1.08
C ILE A 84 -17.61 -11.78 -0.32
N PRO A 85 -17.64 -10.46 -0.61
CA PRO A 85 -17.08 -9.94 -1.86
C PRO A 85 -15.58 -10.22 -1.95
N ILE A 86 -15.10 -10.53 -3.14
CA ILE A 86 -13.67 -10.70 -3.38
C ILE A 86 -12.99 -9.34 -3.31
N GLY A 87 -11.90 -9.23 -2.54
CA GLY A 87 -11.21 -7.96 -2.30
C GLY A 87 -10.68 -7.26 -3.55
N SER A 88 -10.45 -8.01 -4.64
CA SER A 88 -10.05 -7.45 -5.93
C SER A 88 -11.23 -7.03 -6.82
N SER A 89 -12.47 -7.24 -6.38
CA SER A 89 -13.66 -6.87 -7.14
C SER A 89 -13.82 -5.35 -7.21
N GLY A 90 -14.29 -4.87 -8.36
CA GLY A 90 -14.69 -3.47 -8.50
C GLY A 90 -16.02 -3.17 -7.82
N ASN A 91 -16.30 -1.88 -7.64
CA ASN A 91 -17.61 -1.41 -7.17
C ASN A 91 -18.60 -1.38 -8.33
N GLY A 92 -19.82 -1.80 -8.09
CA GLY A 92 -20.85 -1.76 -9.11
C GLY A 92 -22.13 -2.49 -8.70
N ASN A 93 -23.10 -2.45 -9.60
CA ASN A 93 -24.36 -3.15 -9.45
C ASN A 93 -24.55 -4.12 -10.62
N VAL A 94 -25.02 -5.31 -10.30
CA VAL A 94 -25.37 -6.33 -11.30
C VAL A 94 -26.81 -6.75 -11.03
N ASN A 95 -27.64 -6.78 -12.09
CA ASN A 95 -29.02 -7.23 -12.04
C ASN A 95 -29.29 -8.12 -13.25
N GLU A 96 -29.08 -9.40 -13.08
CA GLU A 96 -29.15 -10.40 -14.13
C GLU A 96 -30.07 -11.55 -13.75
N ASP A 97 -30.61 -12.22 -14.75
CA ASP A 97 -31.34 -13.46 -14.56
C ASP A 97 -30.35 -14.63 -14.41
N VAL A 98 -30.67 -15.50 -13.50
CA VAL A 98 -29.83 -16.68 -13.21
C VAL A 98 -30.35 -17.89 -13.99
#